data_63f5c1e605fa5bb48de7115794f6d23c
#
_entry.id   63f5c1e605fa5bb48de7115794f6d23c
#
_cell.length_a   1.000
_cell.length_b   1.000
_cell.length_c   1.000
_cell.angle_alpha   90.00
_cell.angle_beta   90.00
_cell.angle_gamma   90.00
#
_symmetry.space_group_name_H-M   'P 1'
#
loop_
_entity.id
_entity.type
_entity.pdbx_description
1 polymer ?
#
loop_
_entity_poly.entity_id
_entity_poly.type
_entity_poly.pdbx_seq_one_letter_code
_entity_poly.pdbx_strand_id
1 'polypeptide(L)'
;RAALRPWKIGDISVTLNGYNNEPPTDSVKYKDLTIFYEGKLRMRPSVLYNRLKFRTGELYSQKKQEQTQTSYSRLGVFRYSEMQYTPRDTTRRQDTLDLKINTVYDLDEVLDV
;
A
#
# COMPACT_ATOMS: atom_id res chain seq x y z
N ARG A 1 -15.82 22.47 13.86
CA ARG A 1 -14.68 21.83 13.92
C ARG A 1 -14.07 21.62 12.60
N ALA A 2 -12.85 21.84 12.59
CA ALA A 2 -12.11 21.75 11.38
C ALA A 2 -11.88 20.30 10.99
N ALA A 3 -12.45 19.40 11.74
CA ALA A 3 -12.16 18.00 11.55
C ALA A 3 -12.62 17.47 10.21
N LEU A 4 -13.49 18.19 9.55
CA LEU A 4 -14.04 17.68 8.30
C LEU A 4 -13.26 18.06 7.07
N ARG A 5 -12.05 18.60 7.27
CA ARG A 5 -11.23 18.92 6.13
C ARG A 5 -10.89 17.63 5.39
N PRO A 6 -11.06 17.61 4.07
CA PRO A 6 -10.71 16.40 3.31
C PRO A 6 -9.22 16.20 3.27
N TRP A 7 -8.81 14.93 3.24
CA TRP A 7 -7.41 14.56 3.16
C TRP A 7 -7.10 14.06 1.75
N LYS A 8 -5.97 14.47 1.23
CA LYS A 8 -5.49 13.98 -0.06
C LYS A 8 -4.49 12.86 0.17
N ILE A 9 -4.41 11.95 -0.78
CA ILE A 9 -3.44 10.87 -0.73
C ILE A 9 -2.15 11.36 -1.36
N GLY A 10 -1.06 11.22 -0.63
CA GLY A 10 0.26 11.59 -1.11
C GLY A 10 0.98 10.39 -1.69
N ASP A 11 2.15 10.09 -1.14
CA ASP A 11 2.94 8.96 -1.61
C ASP A 11 2.27 7.65 -1.20
N ILE A 12 2.29 6.68 -2.12
CA ILE A 12 1.69 5.38 -1.87
C ILE A 12 2.79 4.33 -1.99
N SER A 13 2.87 3.45 -0.99
CA SER A 13 3.84 2.37 -1.02
C SER A 13 3.21 1.08 -0.55
N VAL A 14 3.74 -0.03 -1.06
CA VAL A 14 3.37 -1.38 -0.63
C VAL A 14 4.65 -2.06 -0.16
N THR A 15 4.58 -2.64 1.02
CA THR A 15 5.71 -3.39 1.57
C THR A 15 5.38 -4.86 1.54
N LEU A 16 6.23 -5.65 0.88
CA LEU A 16 6.05 -7.09 0.73
C LEU A 16 7.04 -7.78 1.65
N ASN A 17 6.61 -8.11 2.85
CA ASN A 17 7.44 -8.85 3.79
C ASN A 17 7.34 -10.34 3.50
N GLY A 18 8.44 -11.05 3.73
CA GLY A 18 8.47 -12.48 3.50
C GLY A 18 7.59 -13.24 4.47
N TYR A 19 7.50 -14.55 4.25
CA TYR A 19 6.62 -15.41 5.04
C TYR A 19 6.91 -15.31 6.54
N ASN A 20 8.18 -15.23 6.90
CA ASN A 20 8.58 -15.07 8.30
C ASN A 20 8.75 -13.61 8.68
N ASN A 21 8.02 -12.75 8.00
CA ASN A 21 8.05 -11.30 8.25
C ASN A 21 9.44 -10.70 8.02
N GLU A 22 10.18 -11.26 7.07
CA GLU A 22 11.48 -10.70 6.71
C GLU A 22 11.30 -9.30 6.13
N PRO A 23 12.10 -8.33 6.60
CA PRO A 23 11.96 -6.96 6.11
C PRO A 23 12.41 -6.82 4.67
N PRO A 24 11.94 -5.78 3.99
CA PRO A 24 12.33 -5.56 2.60
C PRO A 24 13.81 -5.20 2.49
N THR A 25 14.41 -5.59 1.38
CA THR A 25 15.81 -5.29 1.08
C THR A 25 15.96 -4.43 -0.16
N ASP A 26 14.91 -4.30 -0.97
CA ASP A 26 14.96 -3.58 -2.22
C ASP A 26 13.66 -2.88 -2.48
N SER A 27 13.66 -2.02 -3.48
CA SER A 27 12.44 -1.33 -3.88
C SER A 27 12.41 -1.13 -5.38
N VAL A 28 11.20 -0.97 -5.90
CA VAL A 28 10.99 -0.63 -7.31
C VAL A 28 9.81 0.31 -7.37
N LYS A 29 9.83 1.19 -8.36
CA LYS A 29 8.75 2.15 -8.52
C LYS A 29 7.98 1.82 -9.79
N TYR A 30 6.66 1.82 -9.69
CA TYR A 30 5.77 1.58 -10.81
C TYR A 30 4.71 2.66 -10.80
N LYS A 31 4.78 3.57 -11.77
CA LYS A 31 3.90 4.74 -11.82
C LYS A 31 4.03 5.52 -10.51
N ASP A 32 2.92 5.76 -9.81
CA ASP A 32 2.98 6.49 -8.54
C ASP A 32 3.09 5.57 -7.33
N LEU A 33 3.37 4.30 -7.55
CA LEU A 33 3.44 3.31 -6.47
C LEU A 33 4.89 2.88 -6.26
N THR A 34 5.33 2.88 -5.02
CA THR A 34 6.65 2.36 -4.65
C THR A 34 6.45 1.02 -3.95
N ILE A 35 7.17 0.00 -4.40
CA ILE A 35 7.03 -1.35 -3.87
C ILE A 35 8.35 -1.73 -3.22
N PHE A 36 8.28 -2.03 -1.91
CA PHE A 36 9.43 -2.53 -1.16
C PHE A 36 9.29 -4.04 -1.03
N TYR A 37 10.35 -4.77 -1.34
CA TYR A 37 10.28 -6.22 -1.34
C TYR A 37 11.57 -6.80 -0.78
N GLU A 38 11.50 -8.06 -0.37
CA GLU A 38 12.62 -8.78 0.20
C GLU A 38 13.14 -9.78 -0.83
N GLY A 39 14.43 -9.66 -1.13
CA GLY A 39 15.13 -10.59 -2.00
C GLY A 39 14.71 -10.50 -3.44
N LYS A 40 13.61 -11.13 -3.77
CA LYS A 40 13.14 -11.23 -5.14
C LYS A 40 11.72 -10.69 -5.23
N LEU A 41 11.45 -9.90 -6.25
CA LEU A 41 10.10 -9.43 -6.49
C LEU A 41 9.29 -10.57 -7.09
N ARG A 42 8.30 -11.03 -6.34
CA ARG A 42 7.54 -12.23 -6.71
C ARG A 42 6.20 -11.91 -7.35
N MET A 43 5.85 -10.65 -7.41
CA MET A 43 4.58 -10.22 -8.00
C MET A 43 4.86 -9.14 -9.02
N ARG A 44 4.07 -9.12 -10.08
CA ARG A 44 4.18 -8.05 -11.05
C ARG A 44 3.71 -6.75 -10.42
N PRO A 45 4.48 -5.67 -10.60
CA PRO A 45 4.03 -4.39 -10.05
C PRO A 45 2.66 -3.97 -10.53
N SER A 46 2.30 -4.32 -11.77
CA SER A 46 0.98 -3.94 -12.31
C SER A 46 -0.16 -4.60 -11.56
N VAL A 47 0.05 -5.80 -11.01
CA VAL A 47 -0.99 -6.48 -10.24
C VAL A 47 -1.28 -5.67 -8.98
N LEU A 48 -0.23 -5.27 -8.27
CA LEU A 48 -0.41 -4.48 -7.05
C LEU A 48 -1.01 -3.13 -7.36
N TYR A 49 -0.56 -2.51 -8.45
CA TYR A 49 -1.06 -1.19 -8.84
C TYR A 49 -2.54 -1.25 -9.20
N ASN A 50 -2.94 -2.27 -9.95
CA ASN A 50 -4.32 -2.36 -10.40
C ASN A 50 -5.29 -2.72 -9.28
N ARG A 51 -4.81 -3.33 -8.20
CA ARG A 51 -5.64 -3.64 -7.05
C ARG A 51 -5.78 -2.45 -6.11
N LEU A 52 -4.94 -1.46 -6.29
CA LEU A 52 -4.97 -0.25 -5.49
C LEU A 52 -6.04 0.68 -6.04
N LYS A 53 -6.95 1.15 -5.18
CA LYS A 53 -8.05 2.00 -5.62
C LYS A 53 -7.76 3.48 -5.42
N PHE A 54 -6.69 3.79 -4.72
CA PHE A 54 -6.25 5.18 -4.56
C PHE A 54 -5.18 5.54 -5.57
N ARG A 55 -5.10 6.82 -5.90
CA ARG A 55 -4.01 7.38 -6.70
C ARG A 55 -3.50 8.62 -6.00
N THR A 56 -2.22 8.91 -6.18
CA THR A 56 -1.64 10.11 -5.61
C THR A 56 -2.42 11.33 -6.08
N GLY A 57 -2.77 12.20 -5.13
CA GLY A 57 -3.52 13.40 -5.42
C GLY A 57 -5.02 13.27 -5.25
N GLU A 58 -5.54 12.06 -5.13
CA GLU A 58 -6.96 11.85 -4.91
C GLU A 58 -7.31 12.07 -3.44
N LEU A 59 -8.58 12.35 -3.21
CA LEU A 59 -9.05 12.51 -1.84
C LEU A 59 -9.20 11.14 -1.18
N TYR A 60 -8.94 11.11 0.12
CA TYR A 60 -9.21 9.92 0.90
C TYR A 60 -10.71 9.60 0.86
N SER A 61 -11.02 8.33 0.79
CA SER A 61 -12.38 7.83 0.78
C SER A 61 -12.43 6.51 1.53
N GLN A 62 -13.34 6.41 2.49
CA GLN A 62 -13.49 5.16 3.22
C GLN A 62 -13.91 4.03 2.29
N LYS A 63 -14.71 4.34 1.30
CA LYS A 63 -15.14 3.35 0.33
C LYS A 63 -13.93 2.80 -0.45
N LYS A 64 -13.03 3.68 -0.88
CA LYS A 64 -11.85 3.24 -1.61
C LYS A 64 -10.90 2.46 -0.72
N GLN A 65 -10.83 2.81 0.57
CA GLN A 65 -10.03 2.03 1.50
C GLN A 65 -10.55 0.62 1.62
N GLU A 66 -11.85 0.47 1.77
CA GLU A 66 -12.45 -0.85 1.88
C GLU A 66 -12.28 -1.65 0.60
N GLN A 67 -12.44 -1.01 -0.53
CA GLN A 67 -12.24 -1.66 -1.82
C GLN A 67 -10.80 -2.12 -2.00
N THR A 68 -9.85 -1.29 -1.59
CA THR A 68 -8.43 -1.66 -1.68
C THR A 68 -8.11 -2.82 -0.76
N GLN A 69 -8.59 -2.77 0.47
CA GLN A 69 -8.37 -3.83 1.44
C GLN A 69 -8.92 -5.15 0.92
N THR A 70 -10.13 -5.12 0.41
CA THR A 70 -10.77 -6.31 -0.14
C THR A 70 -10.01 -6.82 -1.35
N SER A 71 -9.58 -5.92 -2.22
CA SER A 71 -8.88 -6.27 -3.44
C SER A 71 -7.58 -6.99 -3.13
N TYR A 72 -6.84 -6.49 -2.14
CA TYR A 72 -5.57 -7.12 -1.76
C TYR A 72 -5.81 -8.46 -1.09
N SER A 73 -6.86 -8.57 -0.27
CA SER A 73 -7.20 -9.84 0.36
C SER A 73 -7.55 -10.90 -0.68
N ARG A 74 -8.18 -10.50 -1.76
CA ARG A 74 -8.61 -11.43 -2.79
C ARG A 74 -7.49 -11.96 -3.66
N LEU A 75 -6.29 -11.37 -3.55
CA LEU A 75 -5.15 -11.92 -4.27
C LEU A 75 -4.80 -13.31 -3.76
N GLY A 76 -5.11 -13.61 -2.50
CA GLY A 76 -4.90 -14.93 -1.95
C GLY A 76 -3.45 -15.29 -1.68
N VAL A 77 -2.54 -14.33 -1.75
CA VAL A 77 -1.12 -14.60 -1.53
C VAL A 77 -0.62 -14.00 -0.21
N PHE A 78 -1.43 -13.17 0.43
CA PHE A 78 -1.05 -12.53 1.69
C PHE A 78 -1.85 -13.12 2.83
N ARG A 79 -1.17 -13.47 3.93
CA ARG A 79 -1.89 -13.84 5.15
C ARG A 79 -2.24 -12.60 5.96
N TYR A 80 -1.71 -11.45 5.56
CA TYR A 80 -1.87 -10.23 6.32
C TYR A 80 -1.67 -9.04 5.40
N SER A 81 -2.55 -8.07 5.49
CA SER A 81 -2.37 -6.80 4.81
C SER A 81 -3.01 -5.72 5.66
N GLU A 82 -2.31 -4.60 5.79
CA GLU A 82 -2.74 -3.52 6.64
C GLU A 82 -2.44 -2.20 5.95
N MET A 83 -3.40 -1.28 6.00
CA MET A 83 -3.23 0.04 5.43
C MET A 83 -2.95 1.03 6.55
N GLN A 84 -1.89 1.81 6.38
CA GLN A 84 -1.50 2.82 7.36
C GLN A 84 -1.45 4.17 6.68
N TYR A 85 -2.00 5.18 7.34
CA TYR A 85 -2.00 6.55 6.84
C TYR A 85 -1.17 7.42 7.77
N THR A 86 -0.25 8.17 7.18
CA THR A 86 0.63 9.05 7.95
C THR A 86 0.49 10.47 7.42
N PRO A 87 0.08 11.42 8.27
CA PRO A 87 0.07 12.82 7.85
C PRO A 87 1.48 13.27 7.50
N ARG A 88 1.61 13.91 6.34
CA ARG A 88 2.93 14.29 5.88
C ARG A 88 3.53 15.40 6.71
N ASP A 89 2.71 16.36 7.10
CA ASP A 89 3.20 17.49 7.88
C ASP A 89 2.04 18.06 8.68
N THR A 90 2.12 17.92 9.99
CA THR A 90 1.03 18.36 10.87
C THR A 90 1.27 19.77 11.41
N THR A 91 2.40 20.38 11.11
CA THR A 91 2.71 21.70 11.63
C THR A 91 2.15 22.81 10.75
N ARG A 92 1.69 22.47 9.57
CA ARG A 92 1.08 23.41 8.66
C ARG A 92 -0.32 22.98 8.34
N ARG A 93 -0.97 23.71 7.49
CA ARG A 93 -2.31 23.34 7.07
C ARG A 93 -2.26 22.28 5.98
N GLN A 94 -1.39 21.31 6.18
CA GLN A 94 -1.28 20.20 5.28
C GLN A 94 -2.45 19.26 5.46
N ASP A 95 -2.94 18.76 4.37
CA ASP A 95 -4.03 17.78 4.39
C ASP A 95 -3.67 16.61 3.50
N THR A 96 -2.41 16.20 3.54
CA THR A 96 -1.91 15.10 2.74
C THR A 96 -1.56 13.92 3.63
N LEU A 97 -2.06 12.75 3.28
CA LEU A 97 -1.76 11.50 3.97
C LEU A 97 -0.94 10.62 3.05
N ASP A 98 0.19 10.14 3.54
CA ASP A 98 0.94 9.11 2.83
C ASP A 98 0.37 7.76 3.20
N LEU A 99 0.14 6.91 2.21
CA LEU A 99 -0.46 5.61 2.40
C LEU A 99 0.59 4.54 2.29
N LYS A 100 0.65 3.68 3.30
CA LYS A 100 1.55 2.53 3.30
C LYS A 100 0.72 1.28 3.50
N ILE A 101 0.89 0.31 2.61
CA ILE A 101 0.21 -0.97 2.73
C ILE A 101 1.25 -2.01 3.10
N ASN A 102 1.16 -2.51 4.33
CA ASN A 102 2.05 -3.56 4.82
C ASN A 102 1.43 -4.91 4.54
N THR A 103 2.19 -5.82 3.95
CA THR A 103 1.71 -7.16 3.67
C THR A 103 2.74 -8.18 4.09
N VAL A 104 2.26 -9.39 4.36
CA VAL A 104 3.12 -10.53 4.67
C VAL A 104 2.63 -11.68 3.82
N TYR A 105 3.56 -12.32 3.10
CA TYR A 105 3.19 -13.46 2.26
C TYR A 105 2.67 -14.61 3.11
N ASP A 106 1.70 -15.33 2.54
CA ASP A 106 1.10 -16.46 3.22
C ASP A 106 1.94 -17.73 3.08
N LEU A 107 2.72 -17.81 2.03
CA LEU A 107 3.55 -18.98 1.75
C LEU A 107 5.00 -18.56 1.66
N ASP A 108 5.88 -19.51 2.03
CA ASP A 108 7.31 -19.29 1.94
C ASP A 108 7.72 -19.07 0.48
N GLU A 109 7.05 -19.76 -0.42
CA GLU A 109 7.27 -19.63 -1.85
C GLU A 109 5.97 -19.24 -2.51
N VAL A 110 5.95 -18.05 -3.11
CA VAL A 110 4.77 -17.54 -3.79
C VAL A 110 5.01 -17.59 -5.28
N LEU A 111 4.06 -18.16 -6.02
CA LEU A 111 4.15 -18.22 -7.47
C LEU A 111 4.03 -16.82 -8.06
N ASP A 112 4.79 -16.60 -9.13
CA ASP A 112 4.71 -15.34 -9.86
C ASP A 112 3.32 -15.18 -10.48
N VAL A 113 2.81 -13.97 -10.41
CA VAL A 113 1.49 -13.67 -10.99
C VAL A 113 1.57 -12.50 -11.96
#